data_085a7eaac6e0ded176230b444d85fc4b
#
_entry.id   085a7eaac6e0ded176230b444d85fc4b
#
_cell.length_a   1.000
_cell.length_b   1.000
_cell.length_c   1.000
_cell.angle_alpha   90.00
_cell.angle_beta   90.00
_cell.angle_gamma   90.00
#
_symmetry.space_group_name_H-M   'P 1'
#
loop_
_entity.id
_entity.type
_entity.pdbx_description
1 polymer ?
#
loop_
_entity_poly.entity_id
_entity_poly.type
_entity_poly.pdbx_seq_one_letter_code
_entity_poly.pdbx_strand_id
1 'polypeptide(L)'
;MTPMRPKIPVEDRLEIQELFAYYAWGLNTGDEEQVLSCFTEDASFEHQPQGIFHGHEQIKILLGHLWYDKPGWFIGRQHLANHFILTPRGEQEMHVKAYSTLVQYQVDYKRNFVFGLANWDNVLTKASGEWLFKSMRIHKWMGDDVPWVGDDRAKINAPTGPLI
;
A
#
# COMPACT_ATOMS: atom_id res chain seq x y z
N MET A 1 -7.50 18.74 -24.28
CA MET A 1 -6.91 17.44 -24.68
C MET A 1 -6.97 16.50 -23.50
N THR A 2 -7.62 15.36 -23.63
CA THR A 2 -7.59 14.32 -22.58
C THR A 2 -6.15 13.78 -22.52
N PRO A 3 -5.49 13.76 -21.36
CA PRO A 3 -4.14 13.23 -21.27
C PRO A 3 -4.15 11.76 -21.68
N MET A 4 -3.32 11.42 -22.67
CA MET A 4 -3.17 10.04 -23.12
C MET A 4 -2.57 9.21 -21.97
N ARG A 5 -3.18 8.07 -21.68
CA ARG A 5 -2.62 7.13 -20.69
C ARG A 5 -1.25 6.64 -21.19
N PRO A 6 -0.22 6.63 -20.33
CA PRO A 6 1.09 6.11 -20.73
C PRO A 6 0.97 4.63 -21.12
N LYS A 7 1.68 4.25 -22.20
CA LYS A 7 1.83 2.84 -22.59
C LYS A 7 2.89 2.22 -21.71
N ILE A 8 2.52 1.23 -20.93
CA ILE A 8 3.41 0.47 -20.07
C ILE A 8 3.62 -0.90 -20.71
N PRO A 9 4.87 -1.39 -20.85
CA PRO A 9 5.15 -2.77 -21.25
C PRO A 9 4.36 -3.75 -20.38
N VAL A 10 3.85 -4.81 -20.97
CA VAL A 10 3.03 -5.81 -20.25
C VAL A 10 3.87 -6.50 -19.19
N GLU A 11 5.12 -6.77 -19.49
CA GLU A 11 6.10 -7.39 -18.58
C GLU A 11 6.27 -6.54 -17.32
N ASP A 12 6.55 -5.24 -17.47
CA ASP A 12 6.71 -4.33 -16.31
C ASP A 12 5.43 -4.26 -15.48
N ARG A 13 4.27 -4.26 -16.14
CA ARG A 13 2.98 -4.24 -15.44
C ARG A 13 2.78 -5.52 -14.61
N LEU A 14 3.11 -6.68 -15.15
CA LEU A 14 2.99 -7.96 -14.46
C LEU A 14 4.00 -8.08 -13.31
N GLU A 15 5.26 -7.74 -13.56
CA GLU A 15 6.32 -7.75 -12.54
C GLU A 15 5.96 -6.82 -11.36
N ILE A 16 5.43 -5.63 -11.64
CA ILE A 16 5.00 -4.70 -10.59
C ILE A 16 3.81 -5.27 -9.79
N GLN A 17 2.83 -5.88 -10.45
CA GLN A 17 1.71 -6.51 -9.75
C GLN A 17 2.18 -7.70 -8.89
N GLU A 18 3.13 -8.47 -9.38
CA GLU A 18 3.75 -9.57 -8.64
C GLU A 18 4.52 -9.07 -7.41
N LEU A 19 5.29 -7.96 -7.54
CA LEU A 19 5.94 -7.31 -6.41
C LEU A 19 4.94 -6.95 -5.30
N PHE A 20 3.80 -6.33 -5.66
CA PHE A 20 2.77 -6.00 -4.68
C PHE A 20 2.14 -7.24 -4.04
N ALA A 21 1.94 -8.30 -4.82
CA ALA A 21 1.44 -9.57 -4.30
C ALA A 21 2.45 -10.21 -3.33
N TYR A 22 3.72 -10.25 -3.72
CA TYR A 22 4.79 -10.81 -2.91
C TYR A 22 4.95 -10.05 -1.58
N TYR A 23 4.95 -8.72 -1.63
CA TYR A 23 4.94 -7.85 -0.46
C TYR A 23 3.73 -8.14 0.46
N ALA A 24 2.53 -8.21 -0.10
CA ALA A 24 1.31 -8.46 0.66
C ALA A 24 1.32 -9.84 1.32
N TRP A 25 1.82 -10.87 0.64
CA TRP A 25 1.97 -12.22 1.23
C TRP A 25 2.95 -12.21 2.39
N GLY A 26 4.12 -11.59 2.25
CA GLY A 26 5.08 -11.44 3.37
C GLY A 26 4.44 -10.76 4.58
N LEU A 27 3.72 -9.65 4.36
CA LEU A 27 2.99 -8.99 5.43
C LEU A 27 1.95 -9.92 6.09
N ASN A 28 1.13 -10.59 5.30
CA ASN A 28 0.00 -11.37 5.80
C ASN A 28 0.44 -12.65 6.52
N THR A 29 1.60 -13.19 6.19
CA THR A 29 2.16 -14.41 6.79
C THR A 29 3.17 -14.14 7.90
N GLY A 30 3.57 -12.88 8.10
CA GLY A 30 4.57 -12.50 9.09
C GLY A 30 6.01 -12.79 8.63
N ASP A 31 6.23 -12.92 7.32
CA ASP A 31 7.55 -13.10 6.72
C ASP A 31 8.23 -11.74 6.52
N GLU A 32 8.96 -11.32 7.54
CA GLU A 32 9.66 -10.03 7.55
C GLU A 32 10.75 -9.96 6.48
N GLU A 33 11.48 -11.05 6.25
CA GLU A 33 12.53 -11.10 5.24
C GLU A 33 11.95 -10.92 3.84
N GLN A 34 10.83 -11.60 3.55
CA GLN A 34 10.11 -11.43 2.30
C GLN A 34 9.64 -10.00 2.10
N VAL A 35 9.12 -9.35 3.15
CA VAL A 35 8.69 -7.94 3.07
C VAL A 35 9.87 -7.03 2.76
N LEU A 36 10.98 -7.17 3.49
CA LEU A 36 12.16 -6.33 3.30
C LEU A 36 12.80 -6.52 1.93
N SER A 37 12.79 -7.74 1.39
CA SER A 37 13.31 -8.02 0.04
C SER A 37 12.58 -7.28 -1.09
N CYS A 38 11.36 -6.80 -0.83
CA CYS A 38 10.61 -5.97 -1.78
C CYS A 38 11.11 -4.52 -1.87
N PHE A 39 11.99 -4.08 -0.97
CA PHE A 39 12.48 -2.72 -0.88
C PHE A 39 13.94 -2.59 -1.27
N THR A 40 14.33 -1.42 -1.82
CA THR A 40 15.75 -1.09 -1.91
C THR A 40 16.34 -0.91 -0.51
N GLU A 41 17.66 -1.10 -0.35
CA GLU A 41 18.32 -0.98 0.95
C GLU A 41 18.13 0.40 1.60
N ASP A 42 18.04 1.45 0.79
CA ASP A 42 17.86 2.86 1.19
C ASP A 42 16.41 3.34 1.09
N ALA A 43 15.45 2.43 0.91
CA ALA A 43 14.05 2.77 0.69
C ALA A 43 13.47 3.65 1.82
N SER A 44 12.45 4.43 1.47
CA SER A 44 11.65 5.15 2.45
C SER A 44 10.24 4.54 2.56
N PHE A 45 9.76 4.38 3.78
CA PHE A 45 8.41 3.93 4.05
C PHE A 45 7.69 4.94 4.95
N GLU A 46 6.71 5.64 4.39
CA GLU A 46 5.85 6.55 5.14
C GLU A 46 4.54 5.85 5.48
N HIS A 47 4.30 5.71 6.78
CA HIS A 47 3.08 5.11 7.32
C HIS A 47 2.41 6.06 8.30
N GLN A 48 1.21 6.51 7.99
CA GLN A 48 0.45 7.39 8.87
C GLN A 48 -0.25 6.59 9.98
N PRO A 49 -0.25 7.10 11.22
CA PRO A 49 0.38 8.34 11.72
C PRO A 49 1.81 8.16 12.23
N GLN A 50 2.46 7.01 12.00
CA GLN A 50 3.74 6.65 12.62
C GLN A 50 4.94 7.46 12.09
N GLY A 51 4.86 7.97 10.87
CA GLY A 51 5.92 8.79 10.26
C GLY A 51 6.66 8.11 9.12
N ILE A 52 7.88 8.57 8.85
CA ILE A 52 8.72 8.10 7.75
C ILE A 52 9.90 7.32 8.33
N PHE A 53 10.16 6.16 7.72
CA PHE A 53 11.22 5.22 8.10
C PHE A 53 12.14 5.00 6.91
N HIS A 54 13.45 5.04 7.14
CA HIS A 54 14.46 4.95 6.09
C HIS A 54 15.35 3.71 6.25
N GLY A 55 15.51 2.99 5.15
CA GLY A 55 16.33 1.78 5.08
C GLY A 55 15.70 0.58 5.80
N HIS A 56 16.23 -0.60 5.51
CA HIS A 56 15.70 -1.85 6.02
C HIS A 56 15.59 -1.89 7.55
N GLU A 57 16.59 -1.38 8.28
CA GLU A 57 16.60 -1.40 9.74
C GLU A 57 15.44 -0.63 10.35
N GLN A 58 15.15 0.58 9.84
CA GLN A 58 14.02 1.36 10.36
C GLN A 58 12.68 0.78 9.90
N ILE A 59 12.59 0.29 8.66
CA ILE A 59 11.39 -0.39 8.15
C ILE A 59 11.09 -1.62 9.00
N LYS A 60 12.09 -2.41 9.35
CA LYS A 60 11.95 -3.55 10.25
C LYS A 60 11.39 -3.16 11.63
N ILE A 61 11.88 -2.08 12.22
CA ILE A 61 11.35 -1.55 13.49
C ILE A 61 9.86 -1.17 13.34
N LEU A 62 9.49 -0.52 12.24
CA LEU A 62 8.09 -0.19 11.96
C LEU A 62 7.22 -1.45 11.82
N LEU A 63 7.69 -2.45 11.08
CA LEU A 63 6.97 -3.73 10.89
C LEU A 63 6.75 -4.43 12.24
N GLY A 64 7.78 -4.52 13.09
CA GLY A 64 7.67 -5.05 14.44
C GLY A 64 6.61 -4.31 15.24
N HIS A 65 6.73 -2.98 15.31
CA HIS A 65 5.81 -2.15 16.09
C HIS A 65 4.34 -2.25 15.62
N LEU A 66 4.11 -2.31 14.31
CA LEU A 66 2.75 -2.32 13.75
C LEU A 66 2.12 -3.71 13.79
N TRP A 67 2.91 -4.76 13.55
CA TRP A 67 2.36 -6.09 13.26
C TRP A 67 3.05 -7.21 14.02
N TYR A 68 4.34 -7.42 13.82
CA TYR A 68 5.00 -8.67 14.20
C TYR A 68 5.18 -8.85 15.70
N ASP A 69 5.28 -7.75 16.44
CA ASP A 69 5.31 -7.79 17.91
C ASP A 69 3.91 -8.04 18.54
N LYS A 70 2.88 -8.13 17.69
CA LYS A 70 1.49 -8.30 18.10
C LYS A 70 0.79 -9.39 17.29
N PRO A 71 1.26 -10.65 17.36
CA PRO A 71 0.78 -11.70 16.46
C PRO A 71 -0.73 -11.96 16.59
N GLY A 72 -1.31 -11.91 17.77
CA GLY A 72 -2.75 -12.08 17.98
C GLY A 72 -3.61 -10.98 17.35
N TRP A 73 -3.04 -9.80 17.13
CA TRP A 73 -3.69 -8.68 16.43
C TRP A 73 -3.63 -8.82 14.92
N PHE A 74 -2.59 -9.47 14.42
CA PHE A 74 -2.25 -9.49 13.00
C PHE A 74 -2.74 -10.74 12.25
N ILE A 75 -2.79 -11.89 12.92
CA ILE A 75 -3.20 -13.16 12.31
C ILE A 75 -4.60 -13.04 11.69
N GLY A 76 -4.74 -13.49 10.45
CA GLY A 76 -5.99 -13.42 9.68
C GLY A 76 -6.23 -12.12 8.94
N ARG A 77 -5.24 -11.22 8.90
CA ARG A 77 -5.30 -9.99 8.10
C ARG A 77 -4.87 -10.26 6.66
N GLN A 78 -5.50 -9.58 5.74
CA GLN A 78 -5.12 -9.57 4.33
C GLN A 78 -5.04 -8.12 3.83
N HIS A 79 -3.91 -7.79 3.19
CA HIS A 79 -3.72 -6.54 2.46
C HIS A 79 -4.06 -6.80 0.99
N LEU A 80 -5.09 -6.13 0.49
CA LEU A 80 -5.55 -6.24 -0.89
C LEU A 80 -5.17 -4.96 -1.62
N ALA A 81 -4.18 -5.02 -2.51
CA ALA A 81 -3.83 -3.92 -3.40
C ALA A 81 -4.50 -4.10 -4.77
N ASN A 82 -5.11 -3.02 -5.30
CA ASN A 82 -5.80 -3.07 -6.59
C ASN A 82 -5.86 -1.68 -7.26
N HIS A 83 -6.45 -1.63 -8.46
CA HIS A 83 -6.65 -0.38 -9.24
C HIS A 83 -5.35 0.38 -9.47
N PHE A 84 -4.34 -0.32 -10.00
CA PHE A 84 -3.01 0.24 -10.24
C PHE A 84 -3.01 1.29 -11.36
N ILE A 85 -2.48 2.47 -11.05
CA ILE A 85 -2.12 3.50 -12.01
C ILE A 85 -0.61 3.59 -12.05
N LEU A 86 -0.01 3.25 -13.19
CA LEU A 86 1.42 3.26 -13.43
C LEU A 86 1.78 4.48 -14.29
N THR A 87 2.74 5.26 -13.83
CA THR A 87 3.26 6.45 -14.53
C THR A 87 4.78 6.39 -14.57
N PRO A 88 5.39 6.17 -15.75
CA PRO A 88 6.85 6.14 -15.86
C PRO A 88 7.50 7.44 -15.41
N ARG A 89 8.63 7.33 -14.71
CA ARG A 89 9.52 8.42 -14.34
C ARG A 89 10.93 8.14 -14.87
N GLY A 90 11.11 8.28 -16.19
CA GLY A 90 12.32 7.86 -16.87
C GLY A 90 12.31 6.37 -17.21
N GLU A 91 13.50 5.79 -17.44
CA GLU A 91 13.64 4.42 -17.95
C GLU A 91 13.58 3.34 -16.85
N GLN A 92 13.96 3.70 -15.63
CA GLN A 92 14.13 2.76 -14.51
C GLN A 92 13.26 3.06 -13.29
N GLU A 93 12.37 4.06 -13.38
CA GLU A 93 11.49 4.40 -12.28
C GLU A 93 10.02 4.40 -12.72
N MET A 94 9.18 3.93 -11.83
CA MET A 94 7.73 3.91 -12.00
C MET A 94 7.05 4.50 -10.77
N HIS A 95 6.20 5.50 -10.98
CA HIS A 95 5.27 5.96 -9.97
C HIS A 95 4.02 5.09 -10.02
N VAL A 96 3.64 4.48 -8.91
CA VAL A 96 2.51 3.56 -8.83
C VAL A 96 1.56 3.98 -7.73
N LYS A 97 0.33 4.29 -8.14
CA LYS A 97 -0.79 4.48 -7.22
C LYS A 97 -1.65 3.22 -7.20
N ALA A 98 -2.10 2.85 -6.02
CA ALA A 98 -3.03 1.73 -5.82
C ALA A 98 -4.00 2.03 -4.69
N TYR A 99 -5.18 1.41 -4.73
CA TYR A 99 -6.02 1.31 -3.55
C TYR A 99 -5.58 0.13 -2.71
N SER A 100 -5.75 0.27 -1.40
CA SER A 100 -5.53 -0.80 -0.45
C SER A 100 -6.75 -0.97 0.43
N THR A 101 -7.16 -2.22 0.58
CA THR A 101 -8.22 -2.63 1.51
C THR A 101 -7.63 -3.67 2.45
N LEU A 102 -7.76 -3.44 3.75
CA LEU A 102 -7.40 -4.41 4.76
C LEU A 102 -8.66 -5.13 5.21
N VAL A 103 -8.69 -6.44 5.03
CA VAL A 103 -9.72 -7.30 5.63
C VAL A 103 -9.11 -8.09 6.78
N GLN A 104 -9.91 -8.37 7.78
CA GLN A 104 -9.50 -9.07 9.00
C GLN A 104 -10.47 -10.19 9.30
N TYR A 105 -9.97 -11.41 9.48
CA TYR A 105 -10.70 -12.46 10.16
C TYR A 105 -10.46 -12.33 11.66
N GLN A 106 -11.50 -12.17 12.43
CA GLN A 106 -11.40 -12.09 13.87
C GLN A 106 -11.77 -13.43 14.50
N VAL A 107 -10.79 -14.06 15.10
CA VAL A 107 -10.91 -15.43 15.65
C VAL A 107 -11.96 -15.49 16.76
N ASP A 108 -11.95 -14.52 17.68
CA ASP A 108 -12.84 -14.50 18.85
C ASP A 108 -14.31 -14.38 18.44
N TYR A 109 -14.60 -13.63 17.38
CA TYR A 109 -15.96 -13.42 16.89
C TYR A 109 -16.31 -14.28 15.68
N LYS A 110 -15.36 -15.08 15.16
CA LYS A 110 -15.51 -15.96 13.98
C LYS A 110 -16.16 -15.26 12.79
N ARG A 111 -15.71 -14.03 12.49
CA ARG A 111 -16.22 -13.21 11.38
C ARG A 111 -15.14 -12.39 10.70
N ASN A 112 -15.44 -12.03 9.47
CA ASN A 112 -14.62 -11.12 8.68
C ASN A 112 -15.19 -9.70 8.77
N PHE A 113 -14.31 -8.71 8.68
CA PHE A 113 -14.68 -7.30 8.56
C PHE A 113 -13.61 -6.54 7.76
N VAL A 114 -13.99 -5.40 7.21
CA VAL A 114 -13.04 -4.47 6.63
C VAL A 114 -12.38 -3.71 7.77
N PHE A 115 -11.06 -3.90 7.91
CA PHE A 115 -10.27 -3.28 8.97
C PHE A 115 -9.87 -1.84 8.61
N GLY A 116 -9.58 -1.57 7.33
CA GLY A 116 -9.17 -0.24 6.89
C GLY A 116 -9.17 -0.09 5.38
N LEU A 117 -9.23 1.15 4.95
CA LEU A 117 -9.07 1.58 3.58
C LEU A 117 -7.90 2.56 3.50
N ALA A 118 -7.17 2.52 2.39
CA ALA A 118 -6.06 3.42 2.12
C ALA A 118 -5.84 3.57 0.61
N ASN A 119 -5.10 4.59 0.24
CA ASN A 119 -4.39 4.60 -1.04
C ASN A 119 -2.89 4.56 -0.79
N TRP A 120 -2.21 3.85 -1.66
CA TRP A 120 -0.76 3.76 -1.69
C TRP A 120 -0.21 4.62 -2.81
N ASP A 121 0.84 5.37 -2.52
CA ASP A 121 1.56 6.22 -3.45
C ASP A 121 3.04 5.82 -3.40
N ASN A 122 3.53 5.16 -4.44
CA ASN A 122 4.82 4.49 -4.41
C ASN A 122 5.70 4.93 -5.56
N VAL A 123 7.00 4.96 -5.33
CA VAL A 123 8.02 5.02 -6.37
C VAL A 123 8.77 3.69 -6.37
N LEU A 124 8.79 3.04 -7.51
CA LEU A 124 9.52 1.80 -7.75
C LEU A 124 10.73 2.09 -8.63
N THR A 125 11.78 1.29 -8.47
CA THR A 125 12.97 1.32 -9.32
C THR A 125 13.33 -0.07 -9.82
N LYS A 126 13.89 -0.15 -11.05
CA LYS A 126 14.43 -1.37 -11.67
C LYS A 126 15.96 -1.32 -11.81
N ALA A 127 16.63 -0.46 -11.03
CA ALA A 127 18.08 -0.27 -11.12
C ALA A 127 18.90 -1.54 -10.83
N SER A 128 18.35 -2.48 -10.04
CA SER A 128 18.95 -3.79 -9.75
C SER A 128 18.60 -4.88 -10.78
N GLY A 129 17.77 -4.58 -11.78
CA GLY A 129 17.25 -5.55 -12.75
C GLY A 129 15.84 -6.07 -12.42
N GLU A 130 15.39 -5.89 -11.18
CA GLU A 130 14.03 -6.22 -10.71
C GLU A 130 13.35 -4.97 -10.15
N TRP A 131 12.02 -4.92 -10.24
CA TRP A 131 11.25 -3.84 -9.65
C TRP A 131 11.25 -3.96 -8.13
N LEU A 132 11.69 -2.90 -7.43
CA LEU A 132 11.67 -2.80 -5.97
C LEU A 132 11.03 -1.47 -5.54
N PHE A 133 10.45 -1.45 -4.35
CA PHE A 133 9.99 -0.21 -3.73
C PHE A 133 11.19 0.66 -3.33
N LYS A 134 11.34 1.81 -3.97
CA LYS A 134 12.26 2.88 -3.57
C LYS A 134 11.62 3.79 -2.52
N SER A 135 10.32 4.03 -2.67
CA SER A 135 9.52 4.66 -1.62
C SER A 135 8.10 4.10 -1.62
N MET A 136 7.57 3.92 -0.42
CA MET A 136 6.18 3.56 -0.20
C MET A 136 5.54 4.57 0.74
N ARG A 137 4.37 5.07 0.38
CA ARG A 137 3.57 5.95 1.22
C ARG A 137 2.15 5.39 1.32
N ILE A 138 1.70 5.20 2.55
CA ILE A 138 0.35 4.69 2.84
C ILE A 138 -0.48 5.84 3.44
N HIS A 139 -1.48 6.29 2.68
CA HIS A 139 -2.47 7.24 3.14
C HIS A 139 -3.71 6.49 3.59
N LYS A 140 -3.88 6.35 4.89
CA LYS A 140 -5.09 5.77 5.48
C LYS A 140 -6.26 6.74 5.30
N TRP A 141 -7.43 6.21 4.93
CA TRP A 141 -8.64 7.01 4.88
C TRP A 141 -9.21 7.17 6.29
N MET A 142 -8.89 8.30 6.88
CA MET A 142 -9.30 8.67 8.24
C MET A 142 -9.85 10.10 8.19
N GLY A 143 -11.15 10.24 8.36
CA GLY A 143 -11.78 11.56 8.28
C GLY A 143 -11.76 12.15 6.87
N ASP A 144 -11.09 13.27 6.70
CA ASP A 144 -11.02 14.02 5.43
C ASP A 144 -9.92 13.56 4.47
N ASP A 145 -9.14 12.55 4.82
CA ASP A 145 -8.02 12.04 4.01
C ASP A 145 -8.45 11.20 2.81
N VAL A 146 -9.74 11.05 2.57
CA VAL A 146 -10.26 10.32 1.41
C VAL A 146 -9.96 11.11 0.13
N PRO A 147 -9.34 10.48 -0.90
CA PRO A 147 -9.03 11.14 -2.15
C PRO A 147 -10.27 11.69 -2.84
N TRP A 148 -10.29 12.99 -3.05
CA TRP A 148 -11.38 13.68 -3.70
C TRP A 148 -10.86 14.87 -4.51
N VAL A 149 -11.22 14.96 -5.79
CA VAL A 149 -10.88 16.09 -6.66
C VAL A 149 -12.12 16.86 -7.15
N GLY A 150 -13.28 16.51 -6.63
CA GLY A 150 -14.53 17.19 -6.93
C GLY A 150 -14.78 18.39 -6.03
N ASP A 151 -16.01 18.92 -6.12
CA ASP A 151 -16.45 20.05 -5.29
C ASP A 151 -16.51 19.65 -3.80
N ASP A 152 -15.88 20.44 -2.92
CA ASP A 152 -15.86 20.20 -1.47
C ASP A 152 -17.26 20.21 -0.83
N ARG A 153 -18.24 20.84 -1.49
CA ARG A 153 -19.65 20.79 -1.06
C ARG A 153 -20.21 19.37 -1.03
N ALA A 154 -19.68 18.45 -1.83
CA ALA A 154 -20.08 17.06 -1.81
C ALA A 154 -19.74 16.37 -0.48
N LYS A 155 -18.64 16.77 0.17
CA LYS A 155 -18.23 16.26 1.47
C LYS A 155 -19.17 16.75 2.59
N ILE A 156 -19.58 18.02 2.52
CA ILE A 156 -20.45 18.65 3.52
C ILE A 156 -21.88 18.07 3.50
N ASN A 157 -22.35 17.70 2.31
CA ASN A 157 -23.69 17.16 2.10
C ASN A 157 -23.73 15.61 2.10
N ALA A 158 -22.63 14.96 2.49
CA ALA A 158 -22.65 13.51 2.64
C ALA A 158 -23.73 13.09 3.66
N PRO A 159 -24.51 12.06 3.36
CA PRO A 159 -25.54 11.59 4.28
C PRO A 159 -24.89 11.19 5.61
N THR A 160 -25.38 11.74 6.72
CA THR A 160 -24.89 11.44 8.07
C THR A 160 -25.59 10.26 8.72
N GLY A 161 -26.53 9.63 8.01
CA GLY A 161 -27.27 8.48 8.48
C GLY A 161 -26.86 7.17 7.78
N PRO A 162 -27.31 6.02 8.28
CA PRO A 162 -27.08 4.75 7.60
C PRO A 162 -27.69 4.83 6.20
N LEU A 163 -26.88 4.51 5.18
CA LEU A 163 -27.33 4.30 3.82
C LEU A 163 -28.10 2.97 3.75
N ILE A 164 -29.28 2.93 4.39
CA ILE A 164 -30.25 1.84 4.43
C ILE A 164 -29.70 0.52 4.95
#